data_1e17e5e377dfb603e52f569f9049648f
#
_entry.id   1e17e5e377dfb603e52f569f9049648f
#
_cell.length_a   1.000
_cell.length_b   1.000
_cell.length_c   1.000
_cell.angle_alpha   90.00
_cell.angle_beta   90.00
_cell.angle_gamma   90.00
#
_symmetry.space_group_name_H-M   'P 1'
#
loop_
_entity.id
_entity.type
_entity.pdbx_description
1 polymer ?
#
loop_
_entity_poly.entity_id
_entity_poly.type
_entity_poly.pdbx_seq_one_letter_code
_entity_poly.pdbx_strand_id
1 'polypeptide(L)'
;MNKYLCFFLLVSGTIIAQSNYNKFSLEFASGYTSPVRPYLSGYNSNFSSFNHVNIGGRYMFSEKFGVRLEYVNDRFISSNDATAGTYFNRFGAQLVYNVGKDLDLWYITNESFGLLTHAGVGYTRSTIKKSQVVDQIGSVVIGITPQYKINDRSALFLDFSSVFNFKQHYRYDGSLISSDYVPVVGNHYNISLGIILYVGENRLHNDWY
;
A
#
# COMPACT_ATOMS: atom_id res chain seq x y z
N MET A 1 -3.50 -40.16 -2.66
CA MET A 1 -2.46 -39.12 -2.79
C MET A 1 -3.12 -37.95 -3.54
N ASN A 2 -3.37 -36.81 -2.85
CA ASN A 2 -4.21 -35.73 -3.36
C ASN A 2 -3.57 -35.04 -4.58
N LYS A 3 -4.31 -34.96 -5.69
CA LYS A 3 -3.88 -34.33 -6.96
C LYS A 3 -3.43 -32.86 -6.77
N TYR A 4 -3.93 -32.19 -5.73
CA TYR A 4 -3.56 -30.81 -5.36
C TYR A 4 -2.16 -30.73 -4.71
N LEU A 5 -1.68 -31.80 -4.07
CA LEU A 5 -0.32 -31.83 -3.49
C LEU A 5 0.76 -31.86 -4.58
N CYS A 6 0.50 -32.58 -5.68
CA CYS A 6 1.40 -32.61 -6.83
C CYS A 6 1.44 -31.28 -7.59
N PHE A 7 0.33 -30.54 -7.64
CA PHE A 7 0.31 -29.20 -8.25
C PHE A 7 1.12 -28.20 -7.44
N PHE A 8 1.04 -28.26 -6.10
CA PHE A 8 1.83 -27.40 -5.21
C PHE A 8 3.34 -27.71 -5.29
N LEU A 9 3.72 -28.97 -5.44
CA LEU A 9 5.12 -29.40 -5.61
C LEU A 9 5.69 -29.02 -6.99
N LEU A 10 4.87 -29.00 -8.04
CA LEU A 10 5.29 -28.55 -9.38
C LEU A 10 5.52 -27.03 -9.44
N VAL A 11 4.72 -26.24 -8.71
CA VAL A 11 4.89 -24.78 -8.62
C VAL A 11 6.14 -24.42 -7.81
N SER A 12 6.50 -25.19 -6.78
CA SER A 12 7.72 -24.97 -5.99
C SER A 12 9.02 -25.32 -6.73
N GLY A 13 8.97 -26.21 -7.73
CA GLY A 13 10.16 -26.63 -8.50
C GLY A 13 10.66 -25.62 -9.54
N THR A 14 9.84 -24.63 -9.93
CA THR A 14 10.21 -23.63 -10.95
C THR A 14 10.85 -22.35 -10.38
N ILE A 15 10.98 -22.24 -9.05
CA ILE A 15 11.48 -21.03 -8.38
C ILE A 15 13.01 -21.01 -8.24
N ILE A 16 13.71 -22.10 -8.57
CA ILE A 16 15.18 -22.18 -8.50
C ILE A 16 15.81 -21.98 -9.90
N ALA A 17 15.39 -20.96 -10.61
CA ALA A 17 16.25 -20.42 -11.65
C ALA A 17 17.22 -19.46 -10.94
N GLN A 18 18.52 -19.71 -11.07
CA GLN A 18 19.60 -18.86 -10.54
C GLN A 18 19.41 -17.43 -11.06
N SER A 19 18.71 -16.60 -10.29
CA SER A 19 18.62 -15.17 -10.61
C SER A 19 19.84 -14.50 -9.98
N ASN A 20 20.61 -13.79 -10.79
CA ASN A 20 21.76 -13.01 -10.33
C ASN A 20 21.33 -11.80 -9.47
N TYR A 21 20.04 -11.65 -9.20
CA TYR A 21 19.45 -10.52 -8.51
C TYR A 21 18.63 -10.95 -7.31
N ASN A 22 18.66 -10.16 -6.25
CA ASN A 22 17.71 -10.29 -5.15
C ASN A 22 16.31 -9.93 -5.64
N LYS A 23 15.29 -10.57 -5.07
CA LYS A 23 13.89 -10.40 -5.48
C LYS A 23 13.00 -9.89 -4.37
N PHE A 24 13.48 -9.97 -3.13
CA PHE A 24 12.69 -9.62 -1.96
C PHE A 24 13.16 -8.32 -1.33
N SER A 25 12.21 -7.45 -0.98
CA SER A 25 12.45 -6.23 -0.22
C SER A 25 11.43 -6.04 0.89
N LEU A 26 11.85 -5.34 1.95
CA LEU A 26 11.00 -4.87 3.04
C LEU A 26 10.81 -3.36 2.88
N GLU A 27 9.60 -2.89 3.16
CA GLU A 27 9.20 -1.50 2.99
C GLU A 27 8.62 -0.96 4.29
N PHE A 28 9.07 0.23 4.70
CA PHE A 28 8.58 0.95 5.86
C PHE A 28 8.34 2.39 5.47
N ALA A 29 7.13 2.90 5.68
CA ALA A 29 6.79 4.28 5.35
C ALA A 29 5.91 4.91 6.42
N SER A 30 5.99 6.23 6.49
CA SER A 30 5.07 7.05 7.26
C SER A 30 4.72 8.31 6.45
N GLY A 31 3.54 8.86 6.69
CA GLY A 31 3.10 9.97 5.87
C GLY A 31 1.75 10.54 6.26
N TYR A 32 1.14 11.15 5.28
CA TYR A 32 -0.10 11.89 5.36
C TYR A 32 -1.24 11.11 4.73
N THR A 33 -2.38 11.09 5.42
CA THR A 33 -3.63 10.53 4.91
C THR A 33 -4.71 11.62 4.87
N SER A 34 -5.50 11.63 3.80
CA SER A 34 -6.58 12.61 3.63
C SER A 34 -7.83 11.98 3.04
N PRO A 35 -8.99 12.12 3.72
CA PRO A 35 -10.26 11.62 3.23
C PRO A 35 -10.77 12.49 2.08
N VAL A 36 -11.43 11.85 1.08
CA VAL A 36 -12.07 12.53 -0.04
C VAL A 36 -13.58 12.34 0.00
N ARG A 37 -14.06 11.10 0.17
CA ARG A 37 -15.48 10.73 0.24
C ARG A 37 -15.68 9.56 1.21
N PRO A 38 -16.82 9.40 1.88
CA PRO A 38 -17.95 10.35 1.99
C PRO A 38 -17.63 11.49 2.96
N TYR A 39 -18.14 12.67 2.67
CA TYR A 39 -17.93 13.86 3.49
C TYR A 39 -19.24 14.63 3.74
N LEU A 40 -19.26 15.38 4.83
CA LEU A 40 -20.14 16.53 5.00
C LEU A 40 -19.40 17.74 4.44
N SER A 41 -20.05 18.55 3.60
CA SER A 41 -19.44 19.69 2.92
C SER A 41 -18.70 20.60 3.93
N GLY A 42 -17.42 20.89 3.67
CA GLY A 42 -16.57 21.77 4.48
C GLY A 42 -15.83 21.13 5.65
N TYR A 43 -15.92 19.82 5.87
CA TYR A 43 -15.42 19.15 7.08
C TYR A 43 -14.19 18.25 6.88
N ASN A 44 -13.84 17.93 5.66
CA ASN A 44 -12.82 16.90 5.36
C ASN A 44 -11.39 17.26 5.79
N SER A 45 -11.00 18.52 5.65
CA SER A 45 -9.65 18.97 5.99
C SER A 45 -9.28 18.73 7.45
N ASN A 46 -10.28 18.71 8.34
CA ASN A 46 -10.07 18.49 9.76
C ASN A 46 -9.69 17.06 10.13
N PHE A 47 -9.90 16.09 9.22
CA PHE A 47 -9.59 14.67 9.42
C PHE A 47 -8.35 14.22 8.65
N SER A 48 -7.73 15.11 7.92
CA SER A 48 -6.43 14.85 7.28
C SER A 48 -5.32 14.90 8.32
N SER A 49 -4.41 13.92 8.29
CA SER A 49 -3.39 13.83 9.33
C SER A 49 -2.10 13.16 8.87
N PHE A 50 -1.00 13.43 9.58
CA PHE A 50 0.29 12.74 9.43
C PHE A 50 0.35 11.40 10.19
N ASN A 51 -0.77 10.70 10.30
CA ASN A 51 -0.90 9.43 11.00
C ASN A 51 -1.11 8.25 10.04
N HIS A 52 -0.38 8.23 8.93
CA HIS A 52 -0.27 7.11 8.02
C HIS A 52 1.01 6.33 8.32
N VAL A 53 0.89 5.02 8.50
CA VAL A 53 2.02 4.09 8.63
C VAL A 53 1.78 2.89 7.73
N ASN A 54 2.79 2.54 6.93
CA ASN A 54 2.78 1.38 6.04
C ASN A 54 4.00 0.50 6.33
N ILE A 55 3.76 -0.80 6.44
CA ILE A 55 4.80 -1.83 6.52
C ILE A 55 4.47 -2.88 5.47
N GLY A 56 5.40 -3.19 4.59
CA GLY A 56 5.20 -4.11 3.49
C GLY A 56 6.39 -5.00 3.20
N GLY A 57 6.10 -6.04 2.42
CA GLY A 57 7.11 -6.87 1.79
C GLY A 57 6.77 -6.99 0.30
N ARG A 58 7.76 -6.81 -0.55
CA ARG A 58 7.63 -6.93 -2.00
C ARG A 58 8.51 -8.04 -2.53
N TYR A 59 7.97 -8.82 -3.45
CA TYR A 59 8.69 -9.85 -4.19
C TYR A 59 8.56 -9.58 -5.69
N MET A 60 9.70 -9.30 -6.34
CA MET A 60 9.79 -9.13 -7.80
C MET A 60 10.08 -10.49 -8.43
N PHE A 61 9.10 -11.05 -9.13
CA PHE A 61 9.30 -12.31 -9.86
C PHE A 61 9.97 -12.11 -11.23
N SER A 62 9.95 -10.86 -11.75
CA SER A 62 10.72 -10.43 -12.92
C SER A 62 11.23 -9.00 -12.72
N GLU A 63 12.01 -8.49 -13.65
CA GLU A 63 12.48 -7.09 -13.66
C GLU A 63 11.32 -6.07 -13.75
N LYS A 64 10.18 -6.49 -14.32
CA LYS A 64 9.03 -5.61 -14.55
C LYS A 64 7.89 -5.84 -13.57
N PHE A 65 7.68 -7.09 -13.10
CA PHE A 65 6.50 -7.45 -12.34
C PHE A 65 6.85 -8.03 -10.99
N GLY A 66 6.06 -7.67 -10.00
CA GLY A 66 6.14 -8.19 -8.64
C GLY A 66 4.80 -8.19 -7.93
N VAL A 67 4.82 -8.66 -6.69
CA VAL A 67 3.70 -8.60 -5.75
C VAL A 67 4.16 -7.92 -4.46
N ARG A 68 3.28 -7.12 -3.87
CA ARG A 68 3.48 -6.47 -2.56
C ARG A 68 2.38 -6.91 -1.61
N LEU A 69 2.76 -7.32 -0.42
CA LEU A 69 1.87 -7.51 0.71
C LEU A 69 2.14 -6.39 1.71
N GLU A 70 1.08 -5.77 2.22
CA GLU A 70 1.23 -4.64 3.12
C GLU A 70 0.23 -4.67 4.28
N TYR A 71 0.65 -4.08 5.39
CA TYR A 71 -0.20 -3.64 6.48
C TYR A 71 -0.12 -2.13 6.59
N VAL A 72 -1.28 -1.48 6.59
CA VAL A 72 -1.42 -0.02 6.68
C VAL A 72 -2.28 0.34 7.87
N ASN A 73 -1.85 1.34 8.63
CA ASN A 73 -2.63 1.98 9.68
C ASN A 73 -2.81 3.45 9.34
N ASP A 74 -4.06 3.83 9.03
CA ASP A 74 -4.49 5.20 8.78
C ASP A 74 -5.35 5.68 9.94
N ARG A 75 -5.09 6.87 10.47
CA ARG A 75 -5.86 7.46 11.56
C ARG A 75 -6.43 8.79 11.13
N PHE A 76 -7.73 8.84 10.94
CA PHE A 76 -8.49 10.04 10.64
C PHE A 76 -9.04 10.61 11.96
N ILE A 77 -8.31 11.56 12.54
CA ILE A 77 -8.66 12.18 13.83
C ILE A 77 -8.89 13.66 13.59
N SER A 78 -10.01 14.19 14.10
CA SER A 78 -10.32 15.62 13.99
C SER A 78 -9.26 16.47 14.67
N SER A 79 -8.82 17.53 13.99
CA SER A 79 -7.95 18.55 14.57
C SER A 79 -8.63 19.38 15.65
N ASN A 80 -9.98 19.46 15.61
CA ASN A 80 -10.78 20.28 16.51
C ASN A 80 -11.39 19.49 17.68
N ASP A 81 -11.59 18.17 17.49
CA ASP A 81 -12.13 17.26 18.50
C ASP A 81 -11.39 15.93 18.47
N ALA A 82 -10.48 15.77 19.39
CA ALA A 82 -9.70 14.54 19.49
C ALA A 82 -10.52 13.27 19.80
N THR A 83 -11.81 13.39 20.16
CA THR A 83 -12.70 12.23 20.39
C THR A 83 -13.36 11.74 19.09
N ALA A 84 -13.45 12.60 18.06
CA ALA A 84 -14.04 12.28 16.77
C ALA A 84 -13.00 11.72 15.81
N GLY A 85 -13.38 10.65 15.10
CA GLY A 85 -12.51 10.05 14.07
C GLY A 85 -12.63 8.54 13.97
N THR A 86 -11.82 7.99 13.05
CA THR A 86 -11.78 6.55 12.73
C THR A 86 -10.34 6.07 12.57
N TYR A 87 -10.11 4.80 12.90
CA TYR A 87 -8.86 4.09 12.67
C TYR A 87 -9.07 3.04 11.59
N PHE A 88 -8.33 3.12 10.50
CA PHE A 88 -8.36 2.16 9.41
C PHE A 88 -7.11 1.29 9.48
N ASN A 89 -7.33 -0.01 9.69
CA ASN A 89 -6.28 -1.02 9.65
C ASN A 89 -6.52 -1.88 8.41
N ARG A 90 -5.63 -1.79 7.42
CA ARG A 90 -5.75 -2.47 6.14
C ARG A 90 -4.66 -3.52 5.96
N PHE A 91 -5.06 -4.73 5.54
CA PHE A 91 -4.16 -5.71 4.93
C PHE A 91 -4.41 -5.71 3.43
N GLY A 92 -3.37 -5.57 2.63
CA GLY A 92 -3.44 -5.46 1.18
C GLY A 92 -2.50 -6.42 0.46
N ALA A 93 -2.94 -6.82 -0.74
CA ALA A 93 -2.13 -7.54 -1.72
C ALA A 93 -2.21 -6.77 -3.05
N GLN A 94 -1.07 -6.45 -3.63
CA GLN A 94 -0.97 -5.60 -4.81
C GLN A 94 -0.03 -6.21 -5.84
N LEU A 95 -0.34 -6.01 -7.10
CA LEU A 95 0.59 -6.19 -8.20
C LEU A 95 1.44 -4.92 -8.32
N VAL A 96 2.72 -5.11 -8.56
CA VAL A 96 3.69 -4.03 -8.76
C VAL A 96 4.24 -4.13 -10.17
N TYR A 97 4.33 -2.99 -10.84
CA TYR A 97 4.88 -2.88 -12.18
C TYR A 97 6.00 -1.83 -12.19
N ASN A 98 7.17 -2.23 -12.70
CA ASN A 98 8.34 -1.36 -12.82
C ASN A 98 8.28 -0.55 -14.12
N VAL A 99 7.65 0.62 -14.07
CA VAL A 99 7.58 1.58 -15.17
C VAL A 99 8.97 2.15 -15.48
N GLY A 100 9.81 2.28 -14.47
CA GLY A 100 11.18 2.78 -14.61
C GLY A 100 12.02 1.95 -15.58
N LYS A 101 11.75 0.63 -15.63
CA LYS A 101 12.39 -0.28 -16.61
C LYS A 101 11.97 0.02 -18.04
N ASP A 102 10.69 0.31 -18.30
CA ASP A 102 10.19 0.60 -19.65
C ASP A 102 10.61 2.00 -20.15
N LEU A 103 10.87 2.91 -19.22
CA LEU A 103 11.32 4.26 -19.51
C LEU A 103 12.85 4.40 -19.52
N ASP A 104 13.58 3.30 -19.36
CA ASP A 104 15.04 3.26 -19.22
C ASP A 104 15.58 4.26 -18.18
N LEU A 105 14.82 4.50 -17.10
CA LEU A 105 15.18 5.48 -16.06
C LEU A 105 16.51 5.15 -15.41
N TRP A 106 16.81 3.89 -15.25
CA TRP A 106 18.10 3.41 -14.76
C TRP A 106 19.27 3.99 -15.54
N TYR A 107 19.22 3.92 -16.87
CA TYR A 107 20.27 4.44 -17.74
C TYR A 107 20.30 5.98 -17.73
N ILE A 108 19.13 6.62 -17.83
CA ILE A 108 19.02 8.09 -17.92
C ILE A 108 19.48 8.77 -16.62
N THR A 109 19.25 8.13 -15.47
CA THR A 109 19.53 8.74 -14.15
C THR A 109 20.81 8.21 -13.49
N ASN A 110 21.67 7.53 -14.25
CA ASN A 110 22.89 6.91 -13.74
C ASN A 110 22.63 6.05 -12.48
N GLU A 111 21.72 5.09 -12.61
CA GLU A 111 21.38 4.09 -11.61
C GLU A 111 20.73 4.62 -10.31
N SER A 112 20.26 5.86 -10.30
CA SER A 112 19.85 6.50 -9.06
C SER A 112 18.34 6.53 -8.85
N PHE A 113 17.53 6.54 -9.93
CA PHE A 113 16.09 6.76 -9.85
C PHE A 113 15.30 5.63 -10.48
N GLY A 114 14.25 5.18 -9.79
CA GLY A 114 13.30 4.19 -10.28
C GLY A 114 11.86 4.66 -10.11
N LEU A 115 10.94 4.06 -10.85
CA LEU A 115 9.52 4.35 -10.79
C LEU A 115 8.71 3.06 -10.86
N LEU A 116 7.97 2.79 -9.79
CA LEU A 116 7.04 1.69 -9.75
C LEU A 116 5.60 2.21 -9.77
N THR A 117 4.70 1.42 -10.31
CA THR A 117 3.26 1.57 -10.12
C THR A 117 2.71 0.33 -9.46
N HIS A 118 1.60 0.47 -8.74
CA HIS A 118 0.99 -0.65 -8.07
C HIS A 118 -0.54 -0.53 -8.08
N ALA A 119 -1.21 -1.68 -8.11
CA ALA A 119 -2.65 -1.77 -7.96
C ALA A 119 -3.02 -3.08 -7.27
N GLY A 120 -4.04 -3.04 -6.43
CA GLY A 120 -4.42 -4.24 -5.70
C GLY A 120 -5.68 -4.09 -4.87
N VAL A 121 -5.90 -5.12 -4.04
CA VAL A 121 -7.07 -5.22 -3.18
C VAL A 121 -6.64 -5.32 -1.72
N GLY A 122 -7.53 -4.91 -0.83
CA GLY A 122 -7.30 -4.97 0.60
C GLY A 122 -8.57 -5.23 1.39
N TYR A 123 -8.37 -5.70 2.59
CA TYR A 123 -9.39 -5.78 3.63
C TYR A 123 -9.07 -4.77 4.71
N THR A 124 -10.00 -3.87 4.96
CA THR A 124 -9.89 -2.78 5.94
C THR A 124 -10.86 -3.00 7.09
N ARG A 125 -10.32 -3.00 8.30
CA ARG A 125 -11.09 -2.91 9.54
C ARG A 125 -11.06 -1.46 10.00
N SER A 126 -12.21 -0.78 9.86
CA SER A 126 -12.40 0.59 10.35
C SER A 126 -13.01 0.54 11.76
N THR A 127 -12.39 1.22 12.72
CA THR A 127 -12.89 1.32 14.11
C THR A 127 -13.22 2.76 14.41
N ILE A 128 -14.48 3.03 14.78
CA ILE A 128 -14.94 4.35 15.17
C ILE A 128 -14.43 4.68 16.57
N LYS A 129 -13.69 5.78 16.72
CA LYS A 129 -13.00 6.13 17.95
C LYS A 129 -13.93 6.27 19.16
N LYS A 130 -15.07 6.93 18.99
CA LYS A 130 -16.01 7.23 20.08
C LYS A 130 -16.84 6.04 20.52
N SER A 131 -17.37 5.26 19.60
CA SER A 131 -18.30 4.15 19.87
C SER A 131 -17.65 2.79 19.90
N GLN A 132 -16.38 2.66 19.46
CA GLN A 132 -15.64 1.41 19.27
C GLN A 132 -16.34 0.42 18.31
N VAL A 133 -17.33 0.89 17.54
CA VAL A 133 -17.98 0.10 16.50
C VAL A 133 -16.98 -0.17 15.38
N VAL A 134 -17.05 -1.38 14.83
CA VAL A 134 -16.16 -1.84 13.77
C VAL A 134 -16.95 -1.97 12.48
N ASP A 135 -16.41 -1.38 11.41
CA ASP A 135 -16.88 -1.53 10.03
C ASP A 135 -15.87 -2.36 9.23
N GLN A 136 -16.37 -3.28 8.41
CA GLN A 136 -15.56 -4.17 7.58
C GLN A 136 -15.69 -3.75 6.12
N ILE A 137 -14.58 -3.37 5.52
CA ILE A 137 -14.54 -2.65 4.25
C ILE A 137 -13.61 -3.40 3.29
N GLY A 138 -14.09 -3.69 2.08
CA GLY A 138 -13.24 -4.09 0.96
C GLY A 138 -12.57 -2.85 0.36
N SER A 139 -11.30 -2.92 0.02
CA SER A 139 -10.57 -1.78 -0.56
C SER A 139 -9.92 -2.15 -1.88
N VAL A 140 -9.87 -1.19 -2.79
CA VAL A 140 -9.01 -1.21 -3.99
C VAL A 140 -8.01 -0.08 -3.86
N VAL A 141 -6.75 -0.36 -4.13
CA VAL A 141 -5.64 0.58 -4.05
C VAL A 141 -5.01 0.73 -5.42
N ILE A 142 -4.68 1.96 -5.79
CA ILE A 142 -3.88 2.28 -6.98
C ILE A 142 -2.87 3.34 -6.57
N GLY A 143 -1.62 3.20 -7.02
CA GLY A 143 -0.60 4.19 -6.68
C GLY A 143 0.64 4.15 -7.57
N ILE A 144 1.51 5.12 -7.30
CA ILE A 144 2.82 5.27 -7.91
C ILE A 144 3.88 5.44 -6.83
N THR A 145 5.04 4.85 -7.05
CA THR A 145 6.14 4.85 -6.08
C THR A 145 7.45 5.22 -6.77
N PRO A 146 7.77 6.53 -6.92
CA PRO A 146 9.11 6.95 -7.24
C PRO A 146 10.08 6.52 -6.12
N GLN A 147 11.25 6.03 -6.51
CA GLN A 147 12.28 5.55 -5.59
C GLN A 147 13.66 6.09 -5.97
N TYR A 148 14.48 6.33 -4.95
CA TYR A 148 15.84 6.83 -5.08
C TYR A 148 16.81 5.88 -4.39
N LYS A 149 17.78 5.33 -5.13
CA LYS A 149 18.77 4.40 -4.64
C LYS A 149 19.77 5.11 -3.72
N ILE A 150 19.87 4.68 -2.46
CA ILE A 150 20.91 5.14 -1.53
C ILE A 150 22.17 4.30 -1.71
N ASN A 151 21.99 2.98 -1.77
CA ASN A 151 23.05 1.99 -1.98
C ASN A 151 22.45 0.67 -2.49
N ASP A 152 23.28 -0.35 -2.66
CA ASP A 152 22.82 -1.65 -3.20
C ASP A 152 21.84 -2.40 -2.27
N ARG A 153 21.72 -1.99 -1.01
CA ARG A 153 20.86 -2.62 0.01
C ARG A 153 19.67 -1.77 0.44
N SER A 154 19.62 -0.50 0.02
CA SER A 154 18.53 0.39 0.45
C SER A 154 18.21 1.48 -0.56
N ALA A 155 16.93 1.86 -0.58
CA ALA A 155 16.42 3.00 -1.32
C ALA A 155 15.45 3.82 -0.47
N LEU A 156 15.34 5.11 -0.74
CA LEU A 156 14.21 5.94 -0.32
C LEU A 156 13.08 5.81 -1.32
N PHE A 157 11.85 5.95 -0.88
CA PHE A 157 10.71 6.05 -1.77
C PHE A 157 9.67 7.04 -1.27
N LEU A 158 8.95 7.61 -2.21
CA LEU A 158 7.67 8.28 -1.98
C LEU A 158 6.58 7.37 -2.51
N ASP A 159 5.45 7.27 -1.80
CA ASP A 159 4.27 6.56 -2.29
C ASP A 159 3.09 7.51 -2.36
N PHE A 160 2.42 7.53 -3.49
CA PHE A 160 1.20 8.28 -3.74
C PHE A 160 0.10 7.27 -4.07
N SER A 161 -0.80 7.04 -3.13
CA SER A 161 -1.83 6.01 -3.26
C SER A 161 -3.23 6.60 -3.12
N SER A 162 -4.15 6.16 -3.98
CA SER A 162 -5.58 6.36 -3.85
C SER A 162 -6.25 5.06 -3.42
N VAL A 163 -7.08 5.13 -2.39
CA VAL A 163 -7.76 3.97 -1.79
C VAL A 163 -9.26 4.15 -1.92
N PHE A 164 -9.90 3.22 -2.61
CA PHE A 164 -11.35 3.16 -2.77
C PHE A 164 -11.92 2.11 -1.82
N ASN A 165 -12.80 2.52 -0.93
CA ASN A 165 -13.39 1.71 0.13
C ASN A 165 -14.81 1.31 -0.25
N PHE A 166 -15.07 0.03 -0.43
CA PHE A 166 -16.38 -0.51 -0.78
C PHE A 166 -17.14 -0.98 0.46
N LYS A 167 -18.45 -0.72 0.50
CA LYS A 167 -19.32 -1.02 1.64
C LYS A 167 -18.93 -0.29 2.92
N GLN A 168 -18.54 0.98 2.82
CA GLN A 168 -18.29 1.85 3.98
C GLN A 168 -19.61 2.38 4.52
N HIS A 169 -19.88 2.18 5.82
CA HIS A 169 -21.11 2.61 6.50
C HIS A 169 -20.92 3.87 7.34
N TYR A 170 -19.69 4.15 7.75
CA TYR A 170 -19.37 5.30 8.58
C TYR A 170 -18.45 6.28 7.86
N ARG A 171 -18.66 7.57 8.09
CA ARG A 171 -17.75 8.62 7.62
C ARG A 171 -16.43 8.60 8.39
N TYR A 172 -15.46 9.34 7.92
CA TYR A 172 -14.16 9.45 8.59
C TYR A 172 -14.21 10.14 9.95
N ASP A 173 -15.27 10.91 10.25
CA ASP A 173 -15.55 11.47 11.57
C ASP A 173 -16.19 10.46 12.53
N GLY A 174 -16.53 9.28 12.06
CA GLY A 174 -17.23 8.24 12.83
C GLY A 174 -18.75 8.34 12.85
N SER A 175 -19.33 9.31 12.13
CA SER A 175 -20.78 9.40 11.99
C SER A 175 -21.31 8.37 10.97
N LEU A 176 -22.54 7.90 11.19
CA LEU A 176 -23.22 7.02 10.24
C LEU A 176 -23.54 7.77 8.96
N ILE A 177 -23.34 7.14 7.79
CA ILE A 177 -23.59 7.75 6.49
C ILE A 177 -25.09 7.88 6.22
N SER A 178 -25.84 6.83 6.52
CA SER A 178 -27.30 6.76 6.32
C SER A 178 -27.98 6.14 7.53
N SER A 179 -29.16 6.66 7.91
CA SER A 179 -30.00 6.07 8.97
C SER A 179 -30.40 4.62 8.68
N ASP A 180 -30.54 4.28 7.40
CA ASP A 180 -30.95 2.96 6.93
C ASP A 180 -29.76 1.98 6.77
N TYR A 181 -28.57 2.38 7.25
CA TYR A 181 -27.35 1.58 7.19
C TYR A 181 -26.96 1.17 5.77
N VAL A 182 -27.22 2.04 4.78
CA VAL A 182 -26.85 1.82 3.37
C VAL A 182 -25.39 2.17 3.18
N PRO A 183 -24.56 1.22 2.70
CA PRO A 183 -23.15 1.48 2.47
C PRO A 183 -22.90 2.32 1.21
N VAL A 184 -21.81 3.06 1.22
CA VAL A 184 -21.33 3.82 0.05
C VAL A 184 -19.90 3.45 -0.32
N VAL A 185 -19.45 3.93 -1.46
CA VAL A 185 -18.04 3.89 -1.85
C VAL A 185 -17.35 5.13 -1.29
N GLY A 186 -16.46 4.90 -0.33
CA GLY A 186 -15.58 5.93 0.19
C GLY A 186 -14.25 5.98 -0.56
N ASN A 187 -13.52 7.07 -0.44
CA ASN A 187 -12.14 7.12 -0.89
C ASN A 187 -11.30 8.10 -0.07
N HIS A 188 -10.02 7.80 0.02
CA HIS A 188 -8.98 8.66 0.59
C HIS A 188 -7.68 8.47 -0.19
N TYR A 189 -6.75 9.38 -0.01
CA TYR A 189 -5.42 9.25 -0.56
C TYR A 189 -4.37 9.32 0.54
N ASN A 190 -3.24 8.65 0.28
CA ASN A 190 -2.07 8.62 1.14
C ASN A 190 -0.87 9.15 0.37
N ILE A 191 -0.03 9.93 1.06
CA ILE A 191 1.27 10.35 0.58
C ILE A 191 2.26 9.99 1.67
N SER A 192 3.21 9.11 1.38
CA SER A 192 4.17 8.66 2.37
C SER A 192 5.60 8.66 1.86
N LEU A 193 6.53 8.88 2.79
CA LEU A 193 7.96 8.75 2.59
C LEU A 193 8.44 7.51 3.36
N GLY A 194 9.27 6.70 2.74
CA GLY A 194 9.72 5.47 3.34
C GLY A 194 11.10 5.03 2.89
N ILE A 195 11.52 3.91 3.48
CA ILE A 195 12.75 3.21 3.15
C ILE A 195 12.44 1.80 2.66
N ILE A 196 13.15 1.38 1.62
CA ILE A 196 13.19 0.01 1.12
C ILE A 196 14.50 -0.62 1.56
N LEU A 197 14.41 -1.83 2.11
CA LEU A 197 15.56 -2.68 2.45
C LEU A 197 15.55 -3.90 1.55
N TYR A 198 16.55 -4.05 0.71
CA TYR A 198 16.72 -5.19 -0.18
C TYR A 198 17.35 -6.37 0.56
N VAL A 199 16.69 -7.51 0.49
CA VAL A 199 17.08 -8.73 1.22
C VAL A 199 17.53 -9.79 0.23
N GLY A 200 18.70 -10.39 0.49
CA GLY A 200 19.28 -11.47 -0.31
C GLY A 200 20.80 -11.43 -0.31
N GLU A 201 21.41 -12.44 -0.90
CA GLU A 201 22.86 -12.61 -0.95
C GLU A 201 23.51 -11.79 -2.08
N ASN A 202 22.76 -11.54 -3.16
CA ASN A 202 23.28 -10.81 -4.30
C ASN A 202 23.44 -9.31 -3.99
N ARG A 203 24.33 -8.67 -4.74
CA ARG A 203 24.54 -7.22 -4.64
C ARG A 203 23.38 -6.42 -5.27
N LEU A 204 22.81 -6.95 -6.33
CA LEU A 204 21.83 -6.25 -7.16
C LEU A 204 20.40 -6.74 -6.87
N HIS A 205 19.42 -5.89 -7.08
CA HIS A 205 18.00 -6.19 -6.89
C HIS A 205 17.22 -5.96 -8.20
N ASN A 206 16.19 -6.77 -8.45
CA ASN A 206 15.37 -6.72 -9.67
C ASN A 206 14.67 -5.37 -9.92
N ASP A 207 14.50 -4.52 -8.91
CA ASP A 207 13.88 -3.19 -9.08
C ASP A 207 14.68 -2.24 -9.97
N TRP A 208 15.97 -2.52 -10.14
CA TRP A 208 16.92 -1.61 -10.79
C TRP A 208 17.41 -2.09 -12.16
N TYR A 209 16.98 -3.28 -12.63
CA TYR A 209 17.50 -3.86 -13.87
C TYR A 209 16.42 -4.33 -14.81
#